data_4d412d1918c50469bc590652c0711816
#
_entry.id   4d412d1918c50469bc590652c0711816
#
_cell.length_a   1.000
_cell.length_b   1.000
_cell.length_c   1.000
_cell.angle_alpha   90.00
_cell.angle_beta   90.00
_cell.angle_gamma   90.00
#
_symmetry.space_group_name_H-M   'P 1'
#
loop_
_entity.id
_entity.type
_entity.pdbx_description
1 polymer ?
#
loop_
_entity_poly.entity_id
_entity_poly.type
_entity_poly.pdbx_seq_one_letter_code
_entity_poly.pdbx_strand_id
1 'polypeptide(L)'
;EIFYICILIGFAVSLFISKYALSHTSCRAEMEFGQAALVAGILLMAFSNSLMSSYIAALLLGIGIGITASRFFVIMISLPLHCERGTGNNTYQLLWEVGLLGGLFFENIWTGNYPDTIYWICLGICVVSLVLYETVTHNWYYKRMEEKQL
;
A
#
# COMPACT_ATOMS: atom_id res chain seq x y z
N GLU A 1 -2.28 -15.16 -15.67
CA GLU A 1 -3.23 -15.63 -14.63
C GLU A 1 -2.53 -15.96 -13.31
N ILE A 2 -1.45 -16.75 -13.32
CA ILE A 2 -0.69 -17.15 -12.11
C ILE A 2 -0.14 -15.93 -11.35
N PHE A 3 0.28 -14.88 -12.02
CA PHE A 3 0.77 -13.64 -11.43
C PHE A 3 -0.26 -13.00 -10.48
N TYR A 4 -1.51 -12.89 -10.89
CA TYR A 4 -2.58 -12.33 -10.06
C TYR A 4 -2.91 -13.23 -8.86
N ILE A 5 -2.81 -14.55 -9.04
CA ILE A 5 -2.98 -15.52 -7.95
C ILE A 5 -1.88 -15.32 -6.90
N CYS A 6 -0.64 -15.10 -7.32
CA CYS A 6 0.47 -14.79 -6.41
C CYS A 6 0.24 -13.49 -5.63
N ILE A 7 -0.28 -12.43 -6.26
CA ILE A 7 -0.65 -11.19 -5.55
C ILE A 7 -1.73 -11.49 -4.49
N LEU A 8 -2.74 -12.26 -4.84
CA LEU A 8 -3.84 -12.62 -3.94
C LEU A 8 -3.36 -13.45 -2.74
N ILE A 9 -2.47 -14.40 -2.98
CA ILE A 9 -1.82 -15.17 -1.91
C ILE A 9 -0.98 -14.25 -1.01
N GLY A 10 -0.17 -13.36 -1.60
CA GLY A 10 0.60 -12.37 -0.85
C GLY A 10 -0.29 -11.47 0.02
N PHE A 11 -1.42 -11.02 -0.51
CA PHE A 11 -2.41 -10.25 0.23
C PHE A 11 -3.01 -11.07 1.39
N ALA A 12 -3.39 -12.32 1.18
CA ALA A 12 -3.88 -13.19 2.25
C ALA A 12 -2.82 -13.42 3.33
N VAL A 13 -1.56 -13.66 2.94
CA VAL A 13 -0.42 -13.81 3.85
C VAL A 13 -0.20 -12.52 4.67
N SER A 14 -0.39 -11.35 4.09
CA SER A 14 -0.25 -10.07 4.80
C SER A 14 -1.18 -9.94 6.00
N LEU A 15 -2.41 -10.49 5.93
CA LEU A 15 -3.35 -10.50 7.05
C LEU A 15 -2.84 -11.36 8.22
N PHE A 16 -2.19 -12.47 7.91
CA PHE A 16 -1.55 -13.30 8.95
C PHE A 16 -0.32 -12.61 9.54
N ILE A 17 0.51 -11.98 8.71
CA ILE A 17 1.69 -11.23 9.16
C ILE A 17 1.27 -10.08 10.07
N SER A 18 0.27 -9.28 9.69
CA SER A 18 -0.24 -8.19 10.52
C SER A 18 -0.79 -8.69 11.86
N LYS A 19 -1.49 -9.81 11.86
CA LYS A 19 -2.12 -10.34 13.08
C LYS A 19 -1.13 -10.99 14.04
N TYR A 20 -0.14 -11.74 13.55
CA TYR A 20 0.72 -12.58 14.39
C TYR A 20 2.13 -12.01 14.56
N ALA A 21 2.74 -11.48 13.50
CA ALA A 21 4.11 -10.99 13.56
C ALA A 21 4.19 -9.53 13.97
N LEU A 22 3.25 -8.71 13.52
CA LEU A 22 3.26 -7.27 13.69
C LEU A 22 2.30 -6.78 14.81
N SER A 23 1.62 -7.69 15.52
CA SER A 23 0.65 -7.35 16.58
C SER A 23 1.22 -6.51 17.73
N HIS A 24 2.53 -6.58 17.96
CA HIS A 24 3.24 -5.83 19.00
C HIS A 24 4.14 -4.72 18.47
N THR A 25 4.15 -4.49 17.16
CA THR A 25 4.96 -3.44 16.53
C THR A 25 4.21 -2.12 16.47
N SER A 26 4.96 -1.01 16.37
CA SER A 26 4.37 0.31 16.20
C SER A 26 3.70 0.40 14.81
N CYS A 27 2.62 1.16 14.71
CA CYS A 27 1.91 1.43 13.45
C CYS A 27 2.86 1.95 12.36
N ARG A 28 3.90 2.70 12.75
CA ARG A 28 4.94 3.22 11.88
C ARG A 28 5.76 2.09 11.25
N ALA A 29 6.29 1.18 12.06
CA ALA A 29 7.10 0.07 11.58
C ALA A 29 6.34 -0.85 10.63
N GLU A 30 5.04 -1.04 10.84
CA GLU A 30 4.21 -1.82 9.90
C GLU A 30 4.05 -1.12 8.55
N MET A 31 3.84 0.20 8.55
CA MET A 31 3.76 0.97 7.31
C MET A 31 5.09 0.96 6.55
N GLU A 32 6.21 1.17 7.25
CA GLU A 32 7.55 1.08 6.66
C GLU A 32 7.81 -0.30 6.04
N PHE A 33 7.43 -1.37 6.74
CA PHE A 33 7.56 -2.74 6.24
C PHE A 33 6.70 -2.98 5.00
N GLY A 34 5.44 -2.55 5.00
CA GLY A 34 4.54 -2.66 3.84
C GLY A 34 5.08 -1.91 2.63
N GLN A 35 5.55 -0.69 2.82
CA GLN A 35 6.16 0.14 1.77
C GLN A 35 7.47 -0.45 1.25
N ALA A 36 8.33 -0.98 2.14
CA ALA A 36 9.56 -1.66 1.74
C ALA A 36 9.28 -2.89 0.87
N ALA A 37 8.25 -3.68 1.21
CA ALA A 37 7.82 -4.82 0.41
C ALA A 37 7.32 -4.39 -0.99
N LEU A 38 6.58 -3.27 -1.09
CA LEU A 38 6.15 -2.70 -2.38
C LEU A 38 7.34 -2.28 -3.23
N VAL A 39 8.27 -1.52 -2.66
CA VAL A 39 9.49 -1.06 -3.35
C VAL A 39 10.32 -2.25 -3.83
N ALA A 40 10.54 -3.25 -2.98
CA ALA A 40 11.27 -4.47 -3.35
C ALA A 40 10.58 -5.23 -4.50
N GLY A 41 9.25 -5.35 -4.47
CA GLY A 41 8.47 -5.98 -5.53
C GLY A 41 8.60 -5.25 -6.87
N ILE A 42 8.48 -3.91 -6.86
CA ILE A 42 8.63 -3.08 -8.08
C ILE A 42 10.07 -3.18 -8.63
N LEU A 43 11.09 -3.13 -7.78
CA LEU A 43 12.49 -3.28 -8.18
C LEU A 43 12.75 -4.66 -8.80
N LEU A 44 12.23 -5.73 -8.22
CA LEU A 44 12.34 -7.05 -8.81
C LEU A 44 11.68 -7.13 -10.19
N MET A 45 10.54 -6.48 -10.38
CA MET A 45 9.88 -6.40 -11.69
C MET A 45 10.72 -5.59 -12.70
N ALA A 46 11.34 -4.49 -12.26
CA ALA A 46 12.13 -3.62 -13.13
C ALA A 46 13.46 -4.24 -13.59
N PHE A 47 14.12 -5.00 -12.72
CA PHE A 47 15.47 -5.52 -13.00
C PHE A 47 15.53 -6.97 -13.47
N SER A 48 14.47 -7.74 -13.34
CA SER A 48 14.49 -9.17 -13.62
C SER A 48 13.47 -9.59 -14.67
N ASN A 49 13.98 -10.24 -15.72
CA ASN A 49 13.18 -10.78 -16.82
C ASN A 49 12.83 -12.27 -16.65
N SER A 50 13.05 -12.83 -15.45
CA SER A 50 12.77 -14.25 -15.20
C SER A 50 11.35 -14.45 -14.68
N LEU A 51 10.68 -15.52 -15.13
CA LEU A 51 9.33 -15.87 -14.66
C LEU A 51 9.27 -16.08 -13.14
N MET A 52 10.29 -16.70 -12.56
CA MET A 52 10.37 -16.94 -11.12
C MET A 52 10.44 -15.64 -10.33
N SER A 53 11.24 -14.68 -10.77
CA SER A 53 11.33 -13.37 -10.11
C SER A 53 10.02 -12.59 -10.20
N SER A 54 9.29 -12.72 -11.30
CA SER A 54 7.97 -12.10 -11.45
C SER A 54 6.95 -12.66 -10.45
N TYR A 55 6.99 -13.95 -10.15
CA TYR A 55 6.10 -14.53 -9.13
C TYR A 55 6.49 -14.10 -7.71
N ILE A 56 7.78 -14.02 -7.41
CA ILE A 56 8.26 -13.51 -6.12
C ILE A 56 7.90 -12.03 -5.96
N ALA A 57 8.08 -11.23 -7.02
CA ALA A 57 7.67 -9.83 -7.04
C ALA A 57 6.16 -9.68 -6.80
N ALA A 58 5.33 -10.51 -7.44
CA ALA A 58 3.88 -10.52 -7.23
C ALA A 58 3.49 -10.82 -5.78
N LEU A 59 4.16 -11.78 -5.13
CA LEU A 59 3.97 -12.08 -3.71
C LEU A 59 4.33 -10.88 -2.83
N LEU A 60 5.48 -10.25 -3.07
CA LEU A 60 5.93 -9.07 -2.32
C LEU A 60 4.98 -7.89 -2.51
N LEU A 61 4.51 -7.65 -3.73
CA LEU A 61 3.50 -6.62 -4.02
C LEU A 61 2.19 -6.90 -3.26
N GLY A 62 1.73 -8.16 -3.27
CA GLY A 62 0.54 -8.56 -2.53
C GLY A 62 0.67 -8.33 -1.02
N ILE A 63 1.81 -8.70 -0.42
CA ILE A 63 2.10 -8.46 1.00
C ILE A 63 2.14 -6.96 1.29
N GLY A 64 2.86 -6.18 0.49
CA GLY A 64 2.99 -4.75 0.67
C GLY A 64 1.66 -4.00 0.56
N ILE A 65 0.86 -4.31 -0.47
CA ILE A 65 -0.50 -3.76 -0.63
C ILE A 65 -1.37 -4.12 0.58
N GLY A 66 -1.36 -5.38 1.01
CA GLY A 66 -2.23 -5.83 2.09
C GLY A 66 -1.93 -5.16 3.43
N ILE A 67 -0.64 -5.02 3.80
CA ILE A 67 -0.24 -4.35 5.04
C ILE A 67 -0.57 -2.86 4.96
N THR A 68 -0.18 -2.19 3.88
CA THR A 68 -0.39 -0.75 3.70
C THR A 68 -1.88 -0.40 3.68
N ALA A 69 -2.68 -1.14 2.91
CA ALA A 69 -4.12 -0.93 2.80
C ALA A 69 -4.83 -1.12 4.14
N SER A 70 -4.50 -2.18 4.89
CA SER A 70 -5.11 -2.44 6.19
C SER A 70 -4.82 -1.33 7.20
N ARG A 71 -3.63 -0.76 7.19
CA ARG A 71 -3.25 0.34 8.09
C ARG A 71 -3.90 1.66 7.72
N PHE A 72 -3.94 2.02 6.46
CA PHE A 72 -4.70 3.20 6.02
C PHE A 72 -6.18 3.08 6.35
N PHE A 73 -6.76 1.90 6.22
CA PHE A 73 -8.14 1.64 6.61
C PHE A 73 -8.37 1.89 8.10
N VAL A 74 -7.49 1.38 8.97
CA VAL A 74 -7.57 1.62 10.43
C VAL A 74 -7.45 3.11 10.74
N ILE A 75 -6.51 3.83 10.13
CA ILE A 75 -6.35 5.28 10.31
C ILE A 75 -7.63 6.02 9.92
N MET A 76 -8.21 5.70 8.76
CA MET A 76 -9.42 6.36 8.25
C MET A 76 -10.67 6.11 9.10
N ILE A 77 -10.77 4.94 9.75
CA ILE A 77 -11.90 4.64 10.66
C ILE A 77 -11.69 5.22 12.06
N SER A 78 -10.44 5.33 12.53
CA SER A 78 -10.13 5.82 13.88
C SER A 78 -10.18 7.35 14.00
N LEU A 79 -9.97 8.08 12.91
CA LEU A 79 -9.94 9.55 12.86
C LEU A 79 -11.32 10.20 13.07
N PRO A 80 -12.40 9.76 12.40
CA PRO A 80 -13.71 10.37 12.54
C PRO A 80 -14.33 10.14 13.93
N LEU A 81 -15.25 11.02 14.32
CA LEU A 81 -16.13 10.82 15.47
C LEU A 81 -17.02 9.59 15.24
N HIS A 82 -17.55 9.01 16.32
CA HIS A 82 -18.39 7.79 16.26
C HIS A 82 -19.52 7.87 15.22
N CYS A 83 -20.12 9.06 15.07
CA CYS A 83 -21.21 9.30 14.10
C CYS A 83 -20.74 9.38 12.64
N GLU A 84 -19.44 9.60 12.40
CA GLU A 84 -18.88 9.85 11.06
C GLU A 84 -18.04 8.69 10.53
N ARG A 85 -17.96 7.56 11.23
CA ARG A 85 -17.18 6.39 10.82
C ARG A 85 -17.57 5.84 9.46
N GLY A 86 -18.85 5.93 9.10
CA GLY A 86 -19.34 5.55 7.78
C GLY A 86 -18.73 6.42 6.67
N THR A 87 -18.61 7.71 6.91
CA THR A 87 -17.96 8.64 5.96
C THR A 87 -16.50 8.33 5.77
N GLY A 88 -15.76 8.01 6.85
CA GLY A 88 -14.36 7.60 6.78
C GLY A 88 -14.16 6.34 5.93
N ASN A 89 -15.01 5.33 6.11
CA ASN A 89 -14.99 4.11 5.31
C ASN A 89 -15.26 4.39 3.82
N ASN A 90 -16.29 5.19 3.52
CA ASN A 90 -16.64 5.53 2.14
C ASN A 90 -15.52 6.36 1.46
N THR A 91 -14.89 7.28 2.19
CA THR A 91 -13.76 8.06 1.68
C THR A 91 -12.57 7.16 1.34
N TYR A 92 -12.25 6.19 2.22
CA TYR A 92 -11.20 5.22 1.95
C TYR A 92 -11.49 4.41 0.68
N GLN A 93 -12.71 3.90 0.55
CA GLN A 93 -13.13 3.10 -0.60
C GLN A 93 -13.08 3.91 -1.90
N LEU A 94 -13.54 5.16 -1.87
CA LEU A 94 -13.47 6.07 -3.01
C LEU A 94 -12.03 6.36 -3.44
N LEU A 95 -11.12 6.61 -2.50
CA LEU A 95 -9.70 6.81 -2.79
C LEU A 95 -9.07 5.57 -3.42
N TRP A 96 -9.45 4.39 -2.95
CA TRP A 96 -9.01 3.12 -3.53
C TRP A 96 -9.46 2.96 -4.98
N GLU A 97 -10.73 3.23 -5.28
CA GLU A 97 -11.29 3.17 -6.63
C GLU A 97 -10.66 4.20 -7.56
N VAL A 98 -10.45 5.44 -7.10
CA VAL A 98 -9.75 6.48 -7.85
C VAL A 98 -8.32 6.08 -8.16
N GLY A 99 -7.62 5.45 -7.20
CA GLY A 99 -6.28 4.92 -7.41
C GLY A 99 -6.23 3.83 -8.49
N LEU A 100 -7.18 2.89 -8.47
CA LEU A 100 -7.30 1.83 -9.48
C LEU A 100 -7.60 2.40 -10.88
N LEU A 101 -8.57 3.32 -10.99
CA LEU A 101 -8.90 3.98 -12.26
C LEU A 101 -7.72 4.79 -12.80
N GLY A 102 -7.02 5.53 -11.92
CA GLY A 102 -5.82 6.26 -12.27
C GLY A 102 -4.73 5.33 -12.80
N GLY A 103 -4.49 4.19 -12.16
CA GLY A 103 -3.53 3.18 -12.60
C GLY A 103 -3.86 2.62 -13.97
N LEU A 104 -5.11 2.23 -14.22
CA LEU A 104 -5.58 1.74 -15.52
C LEU A 104 -5.48 2.80 -16.63
N PHE A 105 -5.76 4.06 -16.29
CA PHE A 105 -5.64 5.17 -17.23
C PHE A 105 -4.17 5.40 -17.63
N PHE A 106 -3.26 5.38 -16.67
CA PHE A 106 -1.82 5.48 -16.92
C PHE A 106 -1.29 4.30 -17.74
N GLU A 107 -1.72 3.09 -17.44
CA GLU A 107 -1.36 1.90 -18.19
C GLU A 107 -1.76 2.06 -19.67
N ASN A 108 -2.99 2.47 -19.96
CA ASN A 108 -3.50 2.58 -21.33
C ASN A 108 -2.77 3.66 -22.15
N ILE A 109 -2.35 4.77 -21.52
CA ILE A 109 -1.66 5.86 -22.22
C ILE A 109 -0.17 5.55 -22.43
N TRP A 110 0.48 4.90 -21.47
CA TRP A 110 1.95 4.84 -21.42
C TRP A 110 2.54 3.50 -21.88
N THR A 111 1.88 2.37 -21.66
CA THR A 111 2.40 1.04 -22.03
C THR A 111 2.62 0.85 -23.53
N GLY A 112 1.91 1.60 -24.37
CA GLY A 112 2.09 1.52 -25.83
C GLY A 112 3.47 1.99 -26.33
N ASN A 113 4.15 2.87 -25.57
CA ASN A 113 5.40 3.51 -26.03
C ASN A 113 6.63 3.19 -25.15
N TYR A 114 6.47 3.01 -23.85
CA TYR A 114 7.61 2.86 -22.90
C TYR A 114 7.27 1.95 -21.71
N PRO A 115 7.28 0.61 -21.87
CA PRO A 115 6.87 -0.31 -20.81
C PRO A 115 7.76 -0.22 -19.55
N ASP A 116 9.06 0.00 -19.71
CA ASP A 116 9.99 0.07 -18.56
C ASP A 116 9.83 1.33 -17.72
N THR A 117 9.31 2.41 -18.30
CA THR A 117 9.15 3.70 -17.60
C THR A 117 8.08 3.62 -16.51
N ILE A 118 7.10 2.73 -16.65
CA ILE A 118 6.03 2.53 -15.66
C ILE A 118 6.60 2.11 -14.31
N TYR A 119 7.56 1.20 -14.27
CA TYR A 119 8.16 0.75 -13.01
C TYR A 119 8.84 1.89 -12.25
N TRP A 120 9.54 2.78 -12.96
CA TRP A 120 10.18 3.95 -12.38
C TRP A 120 9.19 4.98 -11.85
N ILE A 121 8.07 5.19 -12.55
CA ILE A 121 6.98 6.06 -12.09
C ILE A 121 6.34 5.48 -10.82
N CYS A 122 6.00 4.19 -10.81
CA CYS A 122 5.45 3.51 -9.64
C CYS A 122 6.40 3.59 -8.44
N LEU A 123 7.69 3.39 -8.66
CA LEU A 123 8.71 3.51 -7.62
C LEU A 123 8.76 4.94 -7.07
N GLY A 124 8.75 5.94 -7.94
CA GLY A 124 8.70 7.36 -7.53
C GLY A 124 7.47 7.68 -6.68
N ILE A 125 6.30 7.19 -7.06
CA ILE A 125 5.05 7.37 -6.30
C ILE A 125 5.15 6.68 -4.93
N CYS A 126 5.71 5.47 -4.86
CA CYS A 126 5.92 4.77 -3.60
C CYS A 126 6.86 5.53 -2.65
N VAL A 127 7.97 6.06 -3.16
CA VAL A 127 8.92 6.85 -2.35
C VAL A 127 8.27 8.15 -1.86
N VAL A 128 7.54 8.87 -2.73
CA VAL A 128 6.82 10.09 -2.35
C VAL A 128 5.76 9.77 -1.29
N SER A 129 5.02 8.67 -1.45
CA SER A 129 4.02 8.21 -0.48
C SER A 129 4.63 7.92 0.89
N LEU A 130 5.81 7.27 0.93
CA LEU A 130 6.53 6.99 2.17
C LEU A 130 6.98 8.28 2.86
N VAL A 131 7.56 9.21 2.12
CA VAL A 131 8.00 10.51 2.66
C VAL A 131 6.81 11.31 3.20
N LEU A 132 5.69 11.36 2.48
CA LEU A 132 4.48 12.04 2.95
C LEU A 132 3.89 11.37 4.19
N TYR A 133 3.91 10.05 4.26
CA TYR A 133 3.46 9.35 5.45
C TYR A 133 4.33 9.71 6.68
N GLU A 134 5.64 9.66 6.55
CA GLU A 134 6.58 9.94 7.64
C GLU A 134 6.53 11.39 8.12
N THR A 135 6.49 12.34 7.18
CA THR A 135 6.58 13.77 7.52
C THR A 135 5.25 14.39 7.96
N VAL A 136 4.15 13.99 7.34
CA VAL A 136 2.84 14.62 7.52
C VAL A 136 1.88 13.71 8.28
N THR A 137 1.60 12.52 7.72
CA THR A 137 0.50 11.68 8.20
C THR A 137 0.76 11.13 9.58
N HIS A 138 1.97 10.64 9.84
CA HIS A 138 2.33 10.07 11.14
C HIS A 138 2.22 11.10 12.25
N ASN A 139 2.87 12.26 12.11
CA ASN A 139 2.87 13.32 13.11
C ASN A 139 1.47 13.90 13.35
N TRP A 140 0.70 14.10 12.27
CA TRP A 140 -0.66 14.60 12.36
C TRP A 140 -1.61 13.60 13.04
N TYR A 141 -1.49 12.31 12.72
CA TYR A 141 -2.31 11.26 13.32
C TYR A 141 -2.09 11.14 14.83
N TYR A 142 -0.84 11.12 15.28
CA TYR A 142 -0.52 11.02 16.71
C TYR A 142 -1.02 12.24 17.48
N LYS A 143 -0.82 13.44 16.96
CA LYS A 143 -1.33 14.67 17.59
C LYS A 143 -2.86 14.65 17.74
N ARG A 144 -3.58 14.18 16.73
CA ARG A 144 -5.04 14.05 16.79
C ARG A 144 -5.52 12.97 17.76
N MET A 145 -4.77 11.90 17.92
CA MET A 145 -5.12 10.85 18.89
C MET A 145 -4.89 11.30 20.32
N GLU A 146 -3.85 12.08 20.62
CA GLU A 146 -3.63 12.69 21.91
C GLU A 146 -4.74 13.67 22.28
N GLU A 147 -5.18 14.52 21.36
CA GLU A 147 -6.30 15.44 21.57
C GLU A 147 -7.65 14.74 21.87
N LYS A 148 -7.82 13.50 21.45
CA LYS A 148 -9.04 12.70 21.72
C LYS A 148 -9.02 11.98 23.07
N GLN A 149 -7.86 11.82 23.68
CA GLN A 149 -7.70 11.19 25.00
C GLN A 149 -7.81 12.19 26.18
N LEU A 150 -7.78 13.50 25.90
CA LEU A 150 -8.04 14.60 26.83
C LEU A 150 -9.50 14.99 26.84
#